data_8fe406b01a1df2817e8b3e2d003ffad3
#
_entry.id   8fe406b01a1df2817e8b3e2d003ffad3
#
_cell.length_a   1.000
_cell.length_b   1.000
_cell.length_c   1.000
_cell.angle_alpha   90.00
_cell.angle_beta   90.00
_cell.angle_gamma   90.00
#
_symmetry.space_group_name_H-M   'P 1'
#
loop_
_entity.id
_entity.type
_entity.pdbx_description
1 polymer ?
#
loop_
_entity_poly.entity_id
_entity_poly.type
_entity_poly.pdbx_seq_one_letter_code
_entity_poly.pdbx_strand_id
1 'polypeptide(L)'
;KNVEGNLVNYENLDNLQMRIHDYFKFLKYGYDRITDWCCWHIRRGRMNREESIKIAKEKGGKYPSTYLKVSLEKILNEINCSEEKFLEICKKFTNPQIFRCDNQGQPIFDKNKNLEKINYDNISEK
;
A
#
# COMPACT_ATOMS: atom_id res chain seq x y z
N LYS A 1 -20.73 1.50 -0.92
CA LYS A 1 -19.55 2.31 -1.31
C LYS A 1 -18.28 1.49 -1.09
N ASN A 2 -17.41 1.47 -2.07
CA ASN A 2 -16.09 0.90 -1.89
C ASN A 2 -15.15 1.95 -1.30
N VAL A 3 -14.45 1.60 -0.22
CA VAL A 3 -13.41 2.43 0.38
C VAL A 3 -12.05 1.95 -0.15
N GLU A 4 -11.34 2.83 -0.85
CA GLU A 4 -10.07 2.50 -1.47
C GLU A 4 -9.04 2.09 -0.43
N GLY A 5 -8.36 0.97 -0.67
CA GLY A 5 -7.34 0.44 0.24
C GLY A 5 -7.87 -0.21 1.51
N ASN A 6 -9.18 -0.45 1.59
CA ASN A 6 -9.80 -1.16 2.69
C ASN A 6 -10.63 -2.35 2.18
N LEU A 7 -10.74 -3.38 2.99
CA LEU A 7 -11.56 -4.55 2.70
C LEU A 7 -13.05 -4.31 3.05
N VAL A 8 -13.30 -3.43 3.99
CA VAL A 8 -14.63 -3.08 4.49
C VAL A 8 -15.01 -1.63 4.18
N ASN A 9 -16.29 -1.35 4.07
CA ASN A 9 -16.80 -0.05 3.63
C ASN A 9 -17.25 0.88 4.76
N TYR A 10 -16.95 0.54 5.99
CA TYR A 10 -17.41 1.28 7.17
C TYR A 10 -16.29 1.82 8.06
N GLU A 11 -15.03 1.52 7.74
CA GLU A 11 -13.87 2.04 8.50
C GLU A 11 -13.30 3.32 7.90
N ASN A 12 -12.84 4.22 8.77
CA ASN A 12 -12.07 5.42 8.41
C ASN A 12 -12.79 6.34 7.42
N LEU A 13 -14.11 6.43 7.50
CA LEU A 13 -14.92 7.28 6.62
C LEU A 13 -14.79 8.77 6.92
N ASP A 14 -14.27 9.10 8.08
CA ASP A 14 -14.15 10.46 8.63
C ASP A 14 -12.73 11.06 8.50
N ASN A 15 -11.76 10.27 8.05
CA ASN A 15 -10.37 10.70 7.98
C ASN A 15 -9.76 10.47 6.59
N LEU A 16 -9.66 11.53 5.81
CA LEU A 16 -9.11 11.49 4.45
C LEU A 16 -7.60 11.16 4.39
N GLN A 17 -6.88 11.36 5.49
CA GLN A 17 -5.43 11.08 5.56
C GLN A 17 -5.13 9.60 5.87
N MET A 18 -6.12 8.81 6.25
CA MET A 18 -5.91 7.42 6.64
C MET A 18 -5.32 6.58 5.50
N ARG A 19 -5.71 6.86 4.27
CA ARG A 19 -5.16 6.16 3.09
C ARG A 19 -3.65 6.39 2.94
N ILE A 20 -3.18 7.61 3.20
CA ILE A 20 -1.76 7.95 3.19
C ILE A 20 -1.03 7.21 4.31
N HIS A 21 -1.60 7.19 5.52
CA HIS A 21 -1.05 6.45 6.67
C HIS A 21 -0.88 4.96 6.36
N ASP A 22 -1.91 4.32 5.82
CA ASP A 22 -1.88 2.89 5.45
C ASP A 22 -0.86 2.62 4.35
N TYR A 23 -0.71 3.54 3.40
CA TYR A 23 0.31 3.45 2.35
C TYR A 23 1.73 3.53 2.91
N PHE A 24 2.03 4.44 3.83
CA PHE A 24 3.34 4.49 4.50
C PHE A 24 3.64 3.22 5.30
N LYS A 25 2.63 2.63 5.94
CA LYS A 25 2.78 1.32 6.57
C LYS A 25 3.21 0.25 5.56
N PHE A 26 2.59 0.24 4.39
CA PHE A 26 2.96 -0.66 3.30
C PHE A 26 4.40 -0.44 2.82
N LEU A 27 4.83 0.82 2.63
CA LEU A 27 6.20 1.14 2.20
C LEU A 27 7.27 0.66 3.19
N LYS A 28 6.98 0.74 4.48
CA LYS A 28 7.93 0.36 5.55
C LYS A 28 7.97 -1.15 5.79
N TYR A 29 6.82 -1.79 5.80
CA TYR A 29 6.67 -3.17 6.29
C TYR A 29 6.22 -4.17 5.21
N GLY A 30 5.82 -3.72 4.04
CA GLY A 30 5.38 -4.57 2.94
C GLY A 30 3.96 -5.11 3.07
N TYR A 31 3.18 -4.66 4.05
CA TYR A 31 1.78 -5.03 4.22
C TYR A 31 0.95 -3.83 4.69
N ASP A 32 -0.35 -3.90 4.46
CA ASP A 32 -1.28 -2.84 4.78
C ASP A 32 -2.50 -3.35 5.55
N ARG A 33 -3.50 -2.50 5.72
CA ARG A 33 -4.75 -2.80 6.41
C ARG A 33 -5.50 -4.00 5.80
N ILE A 34 -5.42 -4.19 4.49
CA ILE A 34 -6.07 -5.32 3.81
C ILE A 34 -5.49 -6.64 4.31
N THR A 35 -4.18 -6.71 4.47
CA THR A 35 -3.51 -7.89 5.04
C THR A 35 -3.94 -8.14 6.49
N ASP A 36 -4.05 -7.11 7.31
CA ASP A 36 -4.53 -7.23 8.70
C ASP A 36 -5.94 -7.84 8.73
N TRP A 37 -6.85 -7.35 7.90
CA TRP A 37 -8.21 -7.87 7.77
C TRP A 37 -8.24 -9.32 7.29
N CYS A 38 -7.44 -9.66 6.28
CA CYS A 38 -7.31 -11.03 5.80
C CYS A 38 -6.86 -11.98 6.92
N CYS A 39 -5.84 -11.60 7.68
CA CYS A 39 -5.35 -12.39 8.81
C CYS A 39 -6.44 -12.61 9.88
N TRP A 40 -7.22 -11.57 10.15
CA TRP A 40 -8.32 -11.66 11.10
C TRP A 40 -9.43 -12.62 10.63
N HIS A 41 -9.80 -12.56 9.34
CA HIS A 41 -10.78 -13.47 8.74
C HIS A 41 -10.29 -14.92 8.70
N ILE A 42 -9.00 -15.16 8.41
CA ILE A 42 -8.40 -16.51 8.46
C ILE A 42 -8.52 -17.08 9.86
N ARG A 43 -8.14 -16.33 10.89
CA ARG A 43 -8.22 -16.80 12.29
C ARG A 43 -9.63 -17.14 12.73
N ARG A 44 -10.63 -16.54 12.12
CA ARG A 44 -12.06 -16.80 12.39
C ARG A 44 -12.69 -17.83 11.45
N GLY A 45 -11.90 -18.48 10.61
CA GLY A 45 -12.38 -19.49 9.69
C GLY A 45 -13.30 -19.00 8.58
N ARG A 46 -13.26 -17.68 8.27
CA ARG A 46 -14.10 -17.05 7.23
C ARG A 46 -13.43 -16.96 5.88
N MET A 47 -12.14 -17.19 5.83
CA MET A 47 -11.30 -17.04 4.63
C MET A 47 -10.13 -18.02 4.73
N ASN A 48 -9.71 -18.60 3.62
CA ASN A 48 -8.50 -19.39 3.54
C ASN A 48 -7.28 -18.54 3.15
N ARG A 49 -6.08 -19.10 3.27
CA ARG A 49 -4.86 -18.38 2.98
C ARG A 49 -4.72 -18.00 1.50
N GLU A 50 -5.14 -18.87 0.60
CA GLU A 50 -5.02 -18.63 -0.87
C GLU A 50 -5.89 -17.46 -1.31
N GLU A 51 -7.14 -17.41 -0.85
CA GLU A 51 -8.04 -16.28 -1.06
C GLU A 51 -7.46 -14.98 -0.52
N SER A 52 -6.86 -15.04 0.68
CA SER A 52 -6.23 -13.89 1.32
C SER A 52 -5.06 -13.34 0.52
N ILE A 53 -4.19 -14.21 0.02
CA ILE A 53 -3.04 -13.81 -0.80
C ILE A 53 -3.52 -13.15 -2.09
N LYS A 54 -4.55 -13.70 -2.73
CA LYS A 54 -5.15 -13.11 -3.93
C LYS A 54 -5.68 -11.71 -3.67
N ILE A 55 -6.47 -11.53 -2.62
CA ILE A 55 -7.04 -10.22 -2.23
C ILE A 55 -5.93 -9.22 -1.90
N ALA A 56 -4.92 -9.62 -1.13
CA ALA A 56 -3.81 -8.75 -0.77
C ALA A 56 -3.00 -8.32 -2.01
N LYS A 57 -2.78 -9.19 -2.97
CA LYS A 57 -2.10 -8.85 -4.24
C LYS A 57 -2.93 -7.91 -5.13
N GLU A 58 -4.23 -8.14 -5.22
CA GLU A 58 -5.12 -7.35 -6.07
C GLU A 58 -5.41 -5.95 -5.51
N LYS A 59 -5.60 -5.84 -4.21
CA LYS A 59 -6.10 -4.61 -3.57
C LYS A 59 -5.08 -3.90 -2.69
N GLY A 60 -4.08 -4.62 -2.17
CA GLY A 60 -3.09 -4.06 -1.26
C GLY A 60 -2.01 -3.23 -1.96
N GLY A 61 -1.42 -2.31 -1.21
CA GLY A 61 -0.22 -1.56 -1.60
C GLY A 61 -0.37 -0.63 -2.79
N LYS A 62 -1.58 -0.29 -3.19
CA LYS A 62 -1.82 0.62 -4.31
C LYS A 62 -1.53 2.06 -3.93
N TYR A 63 -0.92 2.80 -4.87
CA TYR A 63 -0.66 4.23 -4.70
C TYR A 63 -1.96 4.98 -4.36
N PRO A 64 -1.94 5.87 -3.36
CA PRO A 64 -3.16 6.51 -2.84
C PRO A 64 -3.63 7.68 -3.70
N SER A 65 -3.93 7.44 -4.99
CA SER A 65 -4.37 8.49 -5.92
C SER A 65 -5.69 9.14 -5.54
N THR A 66 -6.59 8.37 -4.93
CA THR A 66 -7.89 8.86 -4.43
C THR A 66 -8.25 8.17 -3.11
N TYR A 67 -9.04 8.85 -2.30
CA TYR A 67 -9.67 8.30 -1.11
C TYR A 67 -11.02 8.98 -0.86
N LEU A 68 -12.07 8.20 -0.70
CA LEU A 68 -13.45 8.69 -0.51
C LEU A 68 -13.84 9.74 -1.58
N LYS A 69 -13.47 9.49 -2.83
CA LYS A 69 -13.67 10.39 -3.99
C LYS A 69 -12.89 11.72 -3.93
N VAL A 70 -11.98 11.87 -3.00
CA VAL A 70 -11.08 13.03 -2.92
C VAL A 70 -9.74 12.65 -3.52
N SER A 71 -9.20 13.49 -4.40
CA SER A 71 -7.88 13.25 -5.00
C SER A 71 -6.75 13.43 -3.99
N LEU A 72 -5.66 12.68 -4.19
CA LEU A 72 -4.45 12.86 -3.38
C LEU A 72 -3.93 14.30 -3.43
N GLU A 73 -3.94 14.93 -4.59
CA GLU A 73 -3.53 16.32 -4.78
C GLU A 73 -4.28 17.27 -3.84
N LYS A 74 -5.60 17.11 -3.72
CA LYS A 74 -6.41 17.93 -2.82
C LYS A 74 -6.03 17.71 -1.36
N ILE A 75 -5.82 16.46 -0.96
CA ILE A 75 -5.40 16.12 0.41
C ILE A 75 -4.02 16.71 0.71
N LEU A 76 -3.08 16.62 -0.22
CA LEU A 76 -1.73 17.17 -0.07
C LEU A 76 -1.72 18.70 -0.02
N ASN A 77 -2.59 19.37 -0.78
CA ASN A 77 -2.71 20.82 -0.76
C ASN A 77 -3.12 21.35 0.63
N GLU A 78 -3.93 20.61 1.36
CA GLU A 78 -4.34 20.98 2.74
C GLU A 78 -3.15 21.00 3.71
N ILE A 79 -2.12 20.24 3.45
CA ILE A 79 -0.88 20.19 4.26
C ILE A 79 0.30 20.89 3.58
N ASN A 80 0.07 21.70 2.54
CA ASN A 80 1.08 22.42 1.77
C ASN A 80 2.20 21.51 1.24
N CYS A 81 1.85 20.33 0.74
CA CYS A 81 2.76 19.35 0.18
C CYS A 81 2.49 19.15 -1.31
N SER A 82 3.50 19.26 -2.17
CA SER A 82 3.38 18.89 -3.58
C SER A 82 3.43 17.36 -3.76
N GLU A 83 2.86 16.85 -4.85
CA GLU A 83 2.94 15.42 -5.16
C GLU A 83 4.39 14.95 -5.37
N GLU A 84 5.24 15.77 -5.97
CA GLU A 84 6.67 15.49 -6.14
C GLU A 84 7.38 15.30 -4.80
N LYS A 85 7.14 16.21 -3.86
CA LYS A 85 7.69 16.09 -2.50
C LYS A 85 7.13 14.88 -1.77
N PHE A 86 5.85 14.56 -1.95
CA PHE A 86 5.23 13.37 -1.40
C PHE A 86 5.91 12.09 -1.94
N LEU A 87 6.18 12.01 -3.24
CA LEU A 87 6.90 10.88 -3.85
C LEU A 87 8.33 10.75 -3.33
N GLU A 88 9.04 11.85 -3.14
CA GLU A 88 10.40 11.83 -2.53
C GLU A 88 10.36 11.25 -1.12
N ILE A 89 9.37 11.65 -0.32
CA ILE A 89 9.17 11.11 1.03
C ILE A 89 8.83 9.61 0.95
N CYS A 90 7.97 9.20 0.02
CA CYS A 90 7.65 7.79 -0.20
C CYS A 90 8.90 6.97 -0.52
N LYS A 91 9.75 7.45 -1.41
CA LYS A 91 11.04 6.80 -1.73
C LYS A 91 11.93 6.64 -0.50
N LYS A 92 12.03 7.69 0.30
CA LYS A 92 12.85 7.69 1.53
C LYS A 92 12.38 6.65 2.55
N PHE A 93 11.08 6.43 2.68
CA PHE A 93 10.49 5.49 3.63
C PHE A 93 10.28 4.08 3.08
N THR A 94 10.49 3.86 1.78
CA THR A 94 10.37 2.54 1.16
C THR A 94 11.51 1.63 1.62
N ASN A 95 11.17 0.46 2.14
CA ASN A 95 12.16 -0.51 2.62
C ASN A 95 12.81 -1.24 1.43
N PRO A 96 14.12 -1.03 1.18
CA PRO A 96 14.80 -1.66 0.04
C PRO A 96 14.99 -3.18 0.18
N GLN A 97 14.79 -3.72 1.37
CA GLN A 97 14.82 -5.18 1.58
C GLN A 97 13.52 -5.86 1.15
N ILE A 98 12.44 -5.11 0.98
CA ILE A 98 11.11 -5.64 0.64
C ILE A 98 10.77 -5.36 -0.82
N PHE A 99 11.12 -4.17 -1.32
CA PHE A 99 10.76 -3.69 -2.63
C PHE A 99 11.94 -3.65 -3.60
N ARG A 100 11.65 -3.87 -4.88
CA ARG A 100 12.67 -3.78 -5.93
C ARG A 100 13.20 -2.36 -6.05
N CYS A 101 14.53 -2.26 -6.09
CA CYS A 101 15.26 -1.01 -6.27
C CYS A 101 16.14 -1.08 -7.51
N ASP A 102 16.50 0.08 -8.05
CA ASP A 102 17.49 0.21 -9.13
C ASP A 102 18.94 0.03 -8.63
N ASN A 103 19.91 0.17 -9.52
CA ASN A 103 21.33 0.04 -9.17
C ASN A 103 21.84 1.10 -8.20
N GLN A 104 21.08 2.17 -7.99
CA GLN A 104 21.39 3.26 -7.07
C GLN A 104 20.66 3.12 -5.73
N GLY A 105 19.91 2.02 -5.54
CA GLY A 105 19.12 1.76 -4.33
C GLY A 105 17.81 2.53 -4.25
N GLN A 106 17.36 3.15 -5.36
CA GLN A 106 16.10 3.86 -5.41
C GLN A 106 14.93 2.93 -5.75
N PRO A 107 13.78 3.03 -5.07
CA PRO A 107 12.61 2.23 -5.39
C PRO A 107 12.11 2.44 -6.82
N ILE A 108 11.72 1.36 -7.47
CA ILE A 108 11.20 1.38 -8.84
C ILE A 108 9.67 1.43 -8.78
N PHE A 109 9.09 2.52 -9.32
CA PHE A 109 7.64 2.67 -9.46
C PHE A 109 7.20 2.32 -10.88
N ASP A 110 6.07 1.65 -11.02
CA ASP A 110 5.45 1.38 -12.31
C ASP A 110 4.69 2.60 -12.87
N LYS A 111 4.00 2.42 -14.00
CA LYS A 111 3.19 3.47 -14.66
C LYS A 111 2.10 4.05 -13.74
N ASN A 112 1.59 3.24 -12.82
CA ASN A 112 0.55 3.63 -11.86
C ASN A 112 1.13 4.06 -10.51
N LYS A 113 2.45 4.28 -10.44
CA LYS A 113 3.18 4.62 -9.21
C LYS A 113 3.10 3.54 -8.12
N ASN A 114 2.87 2.29 -8.50
CA ASN A 114 2.90 1.15 -7.60
C ASN A 114 4.30 0.54 -7.53
N LEU A 115 4.64 -0.05 -6.39
CA LEU A 115 5.89 -0.75 -6.14
C LEU A 115 5.72 -2.26 -6.33
N GLU A 116 6.79 -2.92 -6.74
CA GLU A 116 6.88 -4.37 -6.83
C GLU A 116 7.74 -4.92 -5.70
N LYS A 117 7.25 -5.94 -5.02
CA LYS A 117 8.02 -6.64 -3.99
C LYS A 117 9.09 -7.54 -4.60
N ILE A 118 10.19 -7.71 -3.86
CA ILE A 118 11.21 -8.70 -4.20
C ILE A 118 10.58 -10.10 -4.07
N ASN A 119 10.77 -10.93 -5.09
CA ASN A 119 10.32 -12.31 -5.03
C ASN A 119 11.38 -13.16 -4.33
N TYR A 120 11.13 -13.54 -3.08
CA TYR A 120 12.02 -14.37 -2.28
C TYR A 120 12.02 -15.84 -2.70
N ASP A 121 11.00 -16.31 -3.43
CA ASP A 121 10.92 -17.69 -3.89
C ASP A 121 12.07 -18.05 -4.85
N ASN A 122 12.65 -17.05 -5.52
CA ASN A 122 13.80 -17.21 -6.43
C ASN A 122 15.17 -17.09 -5.72
N ILE A 123 15.21 -16.76 -4.43
CA ILE A 123 16.46 -16.55 -3.67
C ILE A 123 16.90 -17.83 -2.96
N SER A 124 15.97 -18.74 -2.70
CA SER A 124 16.24 -20.00 -1.99
C SER A 124 16.87 -21.09 -2.86
N GLU A 125 17.06 -20.87 -4.16
CA GLU A 125 17.71 -21.81 -5.10
C GLU A 125 19.15 -21.45 -5.47
N LYS A 126 19.77 -20.54 -4.73
CA LYS A 126 21.19 -20.20 -4.93
C LYS A 126 22.07 -20.65 -3.79
#